data_a6f43aab191e21de33727ce2a4a63b79
#
_entry.id   a6f43aab191e21de33727ce2a4a63b79
#
_cell.length_a   1.000
_cell.length_b   1.000
_cell.length_c   1.000
_cell.angle_alpha   90.00
_cell.angle_beta   90.00
_cell.angle_gamma   90.00
#
_symmetry.space_group_name_H-M   'P 1'
#
loop_
_entity.id
_entity.type
_entity.pdbx_description
1 polymer ?
#
loop_
_entity_poly.entity_id
_entity_poly.type
_entity_poly.pdbx_seq_one_letter_code
_entity_poly.pdbx_strand_id
1 'polypeptide(L)'
;MTRVACAIYTRKSSDEGLEKEFNSLDAQREACAAYVLSQKHAGWMPLPDLYDDGGLSGGTMERPALQRLLADIKNGKVQIVVVYKVDRLTRSLADFAKIVDIFDAHGASFVSVTQQFITTTSMGRLTLNMLLTFAQFEREIAGERIRDKIAASKAKGIWMGGNVPLGFDVKERKLIVNDAEAKTV
;
A
#
# COMPACT_ATOMS: atom_id res chain seq x y z
N MET A 1 20.95 -6.57 -27.28
CA MET A 1 20.26 -6.82 -26.01
C MET A 1 19.33 -5.65 -25.74
N THR A 2 18.05 -5.90 -25.48
CA THR A 2 17.09 -4.86 -25.14
C THR A 2 17.45 -4.30 -23.76
N ARG A 3 17.57 -2.97 -23.64
CA ARG A 3 17.84 -2.32 -22.35
C ARG A 3 16.55 -2.31 -21.54
N VAL A 4 16.64 -2.72 -20.27
CA VAL A 4 15.52 -2.76 -19.34
C VAL A 4 15.77 -1.71 -18.24
N ALA A 5 14.95 -0.68 -18.22
CA ALA A 5 15.09 0.45 -17.31
C ALA A 5 14.61 0.07 -15.89
N CYS A 6 15.51 0.10 -14.92
CA CYS A 6 15.26 -0.27 -13.53
C CYS A 6 15.24 0.99 -12.64
N ALA A 7 14.12 1.27 -12.00
CA ALA A 7 14.00 2.29 -10.97
C ALA A 7 14.26 1.67 -9.59
N ILE A 8 15.05 2.36 -8.77
CA ILE A 8 15.29 1.98 -7.38
C ILE A 8 14.44 2.87 -6.50
N TYR A 9 13.55 2.27 -5.69
CA TYR A 9 12.74 3.00 -4.72
C TYR A 9 13.20 2.70 -3.30
N THR A 10 13.45 3.74 -2.53
CA THR A 10 13.84 3.64 -1.12
C THR A 10 12.91 4.44 -0.21
N ARG A 11 12.72 3.98 1.03
CA ARG A 11 11.92 4.66 2.02
C ARG A 11 12.46 4.46 3.43
N LYS A 12 12.41 5.51 4.24
CA LYS A 12 12.66 5.46 5.67
C LYS A 12 11.54 6.20 6.42
N SER A 13 10.99 5.58 7.46
CA SER A 13 10.01 6.21 8.35
C SER A 13 10.72 7.09 9.39
N SER A 14 10.07 8.17 9.86
CA SER A 14 10.54 8.98 10.98
C SER A 14 10.65 8.18 12.28
N ASP A 15 9.80 7.14 12.43
CA ASP A 15 9.71 6.32 13.66
C ASP A 15 10.73 5.15 13.69
N GLU A 16 11.44 4.91 12.59
CA GLU A 16 12.51 3.94 12.55
C GLU A 16 13.74 4.57 13.21
N GLY A 17 13.85 4.36 14.53
CA GLY A 17 14.92 4.90 15.38
C GLY A 17 16.32 4.56 14.87
N LEU A 18 17.32 5.20 15.50
CA LEU A 18 18.76 5.19 15.18
C LEU A 18 19.41 3.79 15.13
N GLU A 19 18.66 2.73 15.37
CA GLU A 19 19.15 1.36 15.32
C GLU A 19 19.20 0.84 13.90
N LYS A 20 20.40 0.81 13.37
CA LYS A 20 20.98 0.06 12.23
C LYS A 20 21.31 0.95 11.02
N GLU A 21 22.61 1.05 10.80
CA GLU A 21 23.25 1.57 9.58
C GLU A 21 22.65 1.01 8.28
N PHE A 22 22.11 -0.22 8.30
CA PHE A 22 21.46 -0.87 7.16
C PHE A 22 20.05 -0.34 6.79
N ASN A 23 19.46 0.57 7.56
CA ASN A 23 18.15 1.16 7.27
C ASN A 23 18.24 2.55 6.62
N SER A 24 19.44 3.05 6.35
CA SER A 24 19.60 4.32 5.63
C SER A 24 19.11 4.20 4.18
N LEU A 25 18.63 5.31 3.60
CA LEU A 25 18.22 5.35 2.19
C LEU A 25 19.38 4.96 1.27
N ASP A 26 20.60 5.37 1.63
CA ASP A 26 21.81 5.10 0.85
C ASP A 26 22.17 3.60 0.88
N ALA A 27 22.13 2.95 2.04
CA ALA A 27 22.38 1.51 2.14
C ALA A 27 21.35 0.68 1.36
N GLN A 28 20.07 1.06 1.41
CA GLN A 28 19.02 0.42 0.61
C GLN A 28 19.29 0.60 -0.89
N ARG A 29 19.67 1.81 -1.32
CA ARG A 29 19.99 2.12 -2.72
C ARG A 29 21.19 1.34 -3.20
N GLU A 30 22.27 1.30 -2.41
CA GLU A 30 23.48 0.56 -2.73
C GLU A 30 23.20 -0.92 -2.94
N ALA A 31 22.46 -1.56 -2.03
CA ALA A 31 22.06 -2.96 -2.14
C ALA A 31 21.21 -3.21 -3.41
N CYS A 32 20.25 -2.33 -3.70
CA CYS A 32 19.42 -2.43 -4.89
C CYS A 32 20.24 -2.22 -6.18
N ALA A 33 21.15 -1.25 -6.19
CA ALA A 33 22.02 -0.99 -7.33
C ALA A 33 22.98 -2.17 -7.60
N ALA A 34 23.56 -2.75 -6.56
CA ALA A 34 24.38 -3.96 -6.67
C ALA A 34 23.59 -5.12 -7.27
N TYR A 35 22.32 -5.28 -6.83
CA TYR A 35 21.44 -6.30 -7.39
C TYR A 35 21.14 -6.04 -8.88
N VAL A 36 20.78 -4.82 -9.27
CA VAL A 36 20.54 -4.45 -10.68
C VAL A 36 21.78 -4.73 -11.53
N LEU A 37 22.97 -4.37 -11.03
CA LEU A 37 24.23 -4.63 -11.72
C LEU A 37 24.52 -6.14 -11.91
N SER A 38 24.15 -6.97 -10.93
CA SER A 38 24.28 -8.44 -11.06
C SER A 38 23.42 -9.00 -12.19
N GLN A 39 22.33 -8.32 -12.56
CA GLN A 39 21.41 -8.68 -13.64
C GLN A 39 21.77 -8.02 -15.00
N LYS A 40 22.95 -7.43 -15.12
CA LYS A 40 23.41 -6.76 -16.35
C LYS A 40 23.37 -7.69 -17.57
N HIS A 41 23.58 -8.99 -17.37
CA HIS A 41 23.48 -10.01 -18.42
C HIS A 41 22.05 -10.13 -19.01
N ALA A 42 21.02 -9.78 -18.25
CA ALA A 42 19.62 -9.70 -18.69
C ALA A 42 19.24 -8.31 -19.27
N GLY A 43 20.20 -7.41 -19.43
CA GLY A 43 20.00 -6.07 -19.98
C GLY A 43 19.53 -5.03 -18.97
N TRP A 44 19.53 -5.32 -17.67
CA TRP A 44 19.07 -4.39 -16.65
C TRP A 44 20.03 -3.21 -16.51
N MET A 45 19.44 -2.01 -16.46
CA MET A 45 20.16 -0.76 -16.28
C MET A 45 19.47 0.12 -15.23
N PRO A 46 20.19 0.57 -14.20
CA PRO A 46 19.60 1.48 -13.23
C PRO A 46 19.34 2.84 -13.89
N LEU A 47 18.18 3.42 -13.61
CA LEU A 47 17.87 4.80 -13.97
C LEU A 47 18.64 5.75 -13.03
N PRO A 48 19.05 6.93 -13.52
CA PRO A 48 19.71 7.94 -12.70
C PRO A 48 18.75 8.67 -11.75
N ASP A 49 17.44 8.55 -11.99
CA ASP A 49 16.42 9.20 -11.19
C ASP A 49 16.34 8.58 -9.79
N LEU A 50 16.26 9.43 -8.76
CA LEU A 50 16.15 9.02 -7.38
C LEU A 50 14.69 9.03 -6.94
N TYR A 51 14.18 7.89 -6.47
CA TYR A 51 12.84 7.74 -5.93
C TYR A 51 12.93 7.43 -4.42
N ASP A 52 13.19 8.48 -3.63
CA ASP A 52 13.45 8.36 -2.20
C ASP A 52 12.38 9.10 -1.39
N ASP A 53 11.71 8.39 -0.50
CA ASP A 53 10.75 8.94 0.46
C ASP A 53 11.31 8.84 1.89
N GLY A 54 12.09 9.85 2.30
CA GLY A 54 12.63 9.98 3.65
C GLY A 54 11.60 10.59 4.61
N GLY A 55 11.47 10.03 5.84
CA GLY A 55 10.59 10.57 6.87
C GLY A 55 9.10 10.30 6.67
N LEU A 56 8.73 9.43 5.72
CA LEU A 56 7.33 9.17 5.37
C LEU A 56 6.93 7.73 5.72
N SER A 57 5.71 7.58 6.28
CA SER A 57 5.16 6.26 6.60
C SER A 57 4.87 5.42 5.36
N GLY A 58 5.08 4.11 5.45
CA GLY A 58 4.67 3.14 4.42
C GLY A 58 3.16 2.85 4.39
N GLY A 59 2.37 3.46 5.28
CA GLY A 59 0.93 3.25 5.40
C GLY A 59 0.07 4.12 4.50
N THR A 60 0.65 4.98 3.66
CA THR A 60 -0.07 5.81 2.68
C THR A 60 0.58 5.73 1.32
N MET A 61 -0.21 5.91 0.26
CA MET A 61 0.27 6.04 -1.10
C MET A 61 0.66 7.48 -1.46
N GLU A 62 0.26 8.47 -0.66
CA GLU A 62 0.53 9.89 -0.89
C GLU A 62 1.96 10.27 -0.50
N ARG A 63 2.92 9.69 -1.19
CA ARG A 63 4.35 9.92 -1.03
C ARG A 63 4.92 10.48 -2.33
N PRO A 64 5.64 11.62 -2.29
CA PRO A 64 6.08 12.31 -3.51
C PRO A 64 6.92 11.46 -4.46
N ALA A 65 7.90 10.71 -3.94
CA ALA A 65 8.73 9.87 -4.78
C ALA A 65 7.97 8.65 -5.33
N LEU A 66 7.07 8.05 -4.53
CA LEU A 66 6.20 6.98 -5.01
C LEU A 66 5.27 7.47 -6.13
N GLN A 67 4.62 8.62 -5.97
CA GLN A 67 3.73 9.18 -6.99
C GLN A 67 4.48 9.48 -8.30
N ARG A 68 5.69 10.01 -8.20
CA ARG A 68 6.57 10.24 -9.36
C ARG A 68 6.96 8.92 -10.03
N LEU A 69 7.33 7.90 -9.25
CA LEU A 69 7.62 6.56 -9.76
C LEU A 69 6.43 5.98 -10.53
N LEU A 70 5.21 6.05 -9.96
CA LEU A 70 3.99 5.56 -10.60
C LEU A 70 3.68 6.33 -11.91
N ALA A 71 3.93 7.64 -11.95
CA ALA A 71 3.79 8.44 -13.16
C ALA A 71 4.80 8.02 -14.24
N ASP A 72 6.07 7.78 -13.86
CA ASP A 72 7.12 7.35 -14.79
C ASP A 72 6.86 5.92 -15.33
N ILE A 73 6.24 5.04 -14.54
CA ILE A 73 5.77 3.72 -15.00
C ILE A 73 4.66 3.87 -16.02
N LYS A 74 3.65 4.71 -15.76
CA LYS A 74 2.54 4.98 -16.69
C LYS A 74 3.03 5.54 -18.02
N ASN A 75 4.12 6.30 -17.99
CA ASN A 75 4.76 6.87 -19.18
C ASN A 75 5.73 5.88 -19.88
N GLY A 76 5.85 4.63 -19.41
CA GLY A 76 6.73 3.62 -19.99
C GLY A 76 8.24 3.85 -19.76
N LYS A 77 8.61 4.80 -18.89
CA LYS A 77 10.00 5.13 -18.57
C LYS A 77 10.66 4.07 -17.67
N VAL A 78 9.87 3.38 -16.85
CA VAL A 78 10.32 2.37 -15.87
C VAL A 78 9.71 1.02 -16.23
N GLN A 79 10.54 0.01 -16.36
CA GLN A 79 10.13 -1.37 -16.68
C GLN A 79 10.29 -2.30 -15.48
N ILE A 80 11.20 -2.00 -14.56
CA ILE A 80 11.38 -2.78 -13.33
C ILE A 80 11.51 -1.83 -12.16
N VAL A 81 10.76 -2.09 -11.09
CA VAL A 81 10.90 -1.42 -9.80
C VAL A 81 11.64 -2.33 -8.83
N VAL A 82 12.75 -1.85 -8.30
CA VAL A 82 13.60 -2.59 -7.36
C VAL A 82 13.52 -1.93 -5.99
N VAL A 83 13.21 -2.72 -4.96
CA VAL A 83 13.20 -2.28 -3.56
C VAL A 83 14.05 -3.21 -2.70
N TYR A 84 14.56 -2.71 -1.60
CA TYR A 84 15.32 -3.53 -0.66
C TYR A 84 14.43 -4.60 0.00
N LYS A 85 13.23 -4.20 0.49
CA LYS A 85 12.18 -5.08 1.05
C LYS A 85 10.81 -4.60 0.62
N VAL A 86 9.82 -5.48 0.59
CA VAL A 86 8.43 -5.14 0.23
C VAL A 86 7.85 -4.04 1.14
N ASP A 87 8.17 -4.04 2.44
CA ASP A 87 7.72 -3.04 3.39
C ASP A 87 8.27 -1.62 3.14
N ARG A 88 9.32 -1.50 2.30
CA ARG A 88 9.79 -0.20 1.80
C ARG A 88 8.81 0.39 0.80
N LEU A 89 8.22 -0.45 -0.06
CA LEU A 89 7.20 0.02 -1.01
C LEU A 89 5.90 0.36 -0.28
N THR A 90 5.39 -0.54 0.54
CA THR A 90 4.21 -0.30 1.39
C THR A 90 4.13 -1.30 2.53
N ARG A 91 3.48 -0.89 3.64
CA ARG A 91 3.11 -1.77 4.77
C ARG A 91 1.65 -2.23 4.68
N SER A 92 0.88 -1.63 3.77
CA SER A 92 -0.52 -1.98 3.52
C SER A 92 -0.60 -2.97 2.38
N LEU A 93 -1.12 -4.15 2.64
CA LEU A 93 -1.32 -5.18 1.60
C LEU A 93 -2.35 -4.71 0.55
N ALA A 94 -3.32 -3.89 0.97
CA ALA A 94 -4.30 -3.27 0.09
C ALA A 94 -3.68 -2.25 -0.88
N ASP A 95 -2.72 -1.47 -0.41
CA ASP A 95 -2.02 -0.51 -1.26
C ASP A 95 -0.99 -1.21 -2.14
N PHE A 96 -0.39 -2.31 -1.64
CA PHE A 96 0.47 -3.16 -2.46
C PHE A 96 -0.30 -3.73 -3.65
N ALA A 97 -1.53 -4.22 -3.44
CA ALA A 97 -2.40 -4.68 -4.52
C ALA A 97 -2.60 -3.61 -5.59
N LYS A 98 -2.99 -2.39 -5.20
CA LYS A 98 -3.19 -1.28 -6.13
C LYS A 98 -1.93 -0.91 -6.90
N ILE A 99 -0.77 -0.91 -6.23
CA ILE A 99 0.51 -0.62 -6.86
C ILE A 99 0.84 -1.67 -7.91
N VAL A 100 0.63 -2.94 -7.59
CA VAL A 100 0.89 -4.06 -8.51
C VAL A 100 -0.08 -4.03 -9.68
N ASP A 101 -1.36 -3.73 -9.48
CA ASP A 101 -2.31 -3.55 -10.57
C ASP A 101 -1.84 -2.47 -11.56
N ILE A 102 -1.26 -1.38 -11.05
CA ILE A 102 -0.67 -0.33 -11.90
C ILE A 102 0.55 -0.87 -12.65
N PHE A 103 1.41 -1.66 -12.00
CA PHE A 103 2.60 -2.23 -12.65
C PHE A 103 2.19 -3.18 -13.77
N ASP A 104 1.26 -4.10 -13.50
CA ASP A 104 0.78 -5.08 -14.48
C ASP A 104 0.09 -4.39 -15.68
N ALA A 105 -0.74 -3.38 -15.42
CA ALA A 105 -1.42 -2.62 -16.46
C ALA A 105 -0.46 -1.89 -17.42
N HIS A 106 0.76 -1.58 -16.97
CA HIS A 106 1.77 -0.86 -17.76
C HIS A 106 2.99 -1.71 -18.10
N GLY A 107 2.93 -3.03 -17.87
CA GLY A 107 3.99 -3.97 -18.20
C GLY A 107 5.26 -3.80 -17.36
N ALA A 108 5.17 -3.15 -16.19
CA ALA A 108 6.27 -3.03 -15.24
C ALA A 108 6.32 -4.24 -14.30
N SER A 109 7.52 -4.60 -13.88
CA SER A 109 7.76 -5.70 -12.95
C SER A 109 8.30 -5.20 -11.61
N PHE A 110 8.10 -5.97 -10.55
CA PHE A 110 8.54 -5.67 -9.19
C PHE A 110 9.58 -6.68 -8.71
N VAL A 111 10.58 -6.18 -7.99
CA VAL A 111 11.66 -6.98 -7.41
C VAL A 111 11.97 -6.52 -5.99
N SER A 112 11.97 -7.45 -5.05
CA SER A 112 12.48 -7.25 -3.69
C SER A 112 13.80 -8.00 -3.52
N VAL A 113 14.87 -7.28 -3.16
CA VAL A 113 16.23 -7.84 -3.10
C VAL A 113 16.37 -8.90 -2.01
N THR A 114 15.89 -8.60 -0.79
CA THR A 114 16.12 -9.49 0.38
C THR A 114 15.13 -10.65 0.48
N GLN A 115 13.94 -10.51 -0.11
CA GLN A 115 12.88 -11.51 0.00
C GLN A 115 12.83 -12.42 -1.23
N GLN A 116 13.75 -12.25 -2.19
CA GLN A 116 13.80 -12.97 -3.48
C GLN A 116 12.45 -13.00 -4.20
N PHE A 117 11.67 -11.93 -4.02
CA PHE A 117 10.35 -11.80 -4.61
C PHE A 117 10.48 -11.06 -5.94
N ILE A 118 10.27 -11.78 -7.04
CA ILE A 118 10.47 -11.29 -8.40
C ILE A 118 9.23 -11.59 -9.22
N THR A 119 8.46 -10.57 -9.59
CA THR A 119 7.24 -10.75 -10.42
C THR A 119 7.52 -11.07 -11.89
N THR A 120 8.78 -10.97 -12.33
CA THR A 120 9.20 -11.40 -13.67
C THR A 120 9.10 -12.91 -13.87
N THR A 121 9.07 -13.71 -12.80
CA THR A 121 8.95 -15.17 -12.86
C THR A 121 7.51 -15.63 -12.63
N SER A 122 7.13 -16.78 -13.22
CA SER A 122 5.81 -17.37 -13.01
C SER A 122 5.53 -17.71 -11.54
N MET A 123 6.54 -18.18 -10.81
CA MET A 123 6.46 -18.46 -9.37
C MET A 123 6.25 -17.17 -8.56
N GLY A 124 6.97 -16.10 -8.88
CA GLY A 124 6.81 -14.81 -8.22
C GLY A 124 5.41 -14.22 -8.43
N ARG A 125 4.86 -14.32 -9.65
CA ARG A 125 3.46 -13.93 -9.93
C ARG A 125 2.46 -14.79 -9.17
N LEU A 126 2.66 -16.09 -9.07
CA LEU A 126 1.81 -16.96 -8.27
C LEU A 126 1.81 -16.55 -6.80
N THR A 127 2.99 -16.35 -6.22
CA THR A 127 3.14 -15.90 -4.83
C THR A 127 2.46 -14.54 -4.61
N LEU A 128 2.62 -13.61 -5.55
CA LEU A 128 1.94 -12.31 -5.52
C LEU A 128 0.42 -12.47 -5.51
N ASN A 129 -0.14 -13.25 -6.44
CA ASN A 129 -1.57 -13.48 -6.52
C ASN A 129 -2.13 -14.12 -5.22
N MET A 130 -1.38 -15.04 -4.61
CA MET A 130 -1.75 -15.60 -3.31
C MET A 130 -1.79 -14.52 -2.21
N LEU A 131 -0.78 -13.65 -2.15
CA LEU A 131 -0.74 -12.55 -1.19
C LEU A 131 -1.89 -11.56 -1.41
N LEU A 132 -2.20 -11.22 -2.67
CA LEU A 132 -3.31 -10.32 -3.01
C LEU A 132 -4.66 -10.92 -2.63
N THR A 133 -4.87 -12.21 -2.90
CA THR A 133 -6.08 -12.94 -2.50
C THR A 133 -6.24 -12.96 -0.97
N PHE A 134 -5.15 -13.16 -0.24
CA PHE A 134 -5.16 -13.13 1.23
C PHE A 134 -5.51 -11.72 1.77
N ALA A 135 -4.99 -10.67 1.13
CA ALA A 135 -5.32 -9.28 1.46
C ALA A 135 -6.78 -8.95 1.25
N GLN A 136 -7.36 -9.46 0.17
CA GLN A 136 -8.77 -9.29 -0.10
C GLN A 136 -9.62 -10.01 0.94
N PHE A 137 -9.29 -11.25 1.24
CA PHE A 137 -9.96 -12.06 2.26
C PHE A 137 -9.94 -11.37 3.64
N GLU A 138 -8.79 -10.86 4.10
CA GLU A 138 -8.70 -10.12 5.36
C GLU A 138 -9.62 -8.89 5.39
N ARG A 139 -9.71 -8.15 4.27
CA ARG A 139 -10.63 -6.99 4.15
C ARG A 139 -12.11 -7.41 4.23
N GLU A 140 -12.48 -8.50 3.57
CA GLU A 140 -13.84 -9.04 3.58
C GLU A 140 -14.25 -9.46 5.00
N ILE A 141 -13.39 -10.21 5.69
CA ILE A 141 -13.60 -10.63 7.09
C ILE A 141 -13.70 -9.42 8.04
N ALA A 142 -12.82 -8.42 7.86
CA ALA A 142 -12.90 -7.19 8.65
C ALA A 142 -14.22 -6.45 8.42
N GLY A 143 -14.68 -6.37 7.16
CA GLY A 143 -15.97 -5.80 6.79
C GLY A 143 -17.15 -6.54 7.41
N GLU A 144 -17.12 -7.88 7.42
CA GLU A 144 -18.13 -8.72 8.06
C GLU A 144 -18.20 -8.46 9.57
N ARG A 145 -17.06 -8.49 10.25
CA ARG A 145 -16.99 -8.21 11.70
C ARG A 145 -17.54 -6.82 12.05
N ILE A 146 -17.31 -5.80 11.20
CA ILE A 146 -17.87 -4.46 11.40
C ILE A 146 -19.39 -4.50 11.23
N ARG A 147 -19.91 -5.14 10.17
CA ARG A 147 -21.36 -5.28 9.94
C ARG A 147 -22.05 -5.99 11.10
N ASP A 148 -21.48 -7.09 11.58
CA ASP A 148 -22.00 -7.86 12.70
C ASP A 148 -22.02 -7.03 13.99
N LYS A 149 -20.94 -6.27 14.25
CA LYS A 149 -20.86 -5.37 15.40
C LYS A 149 -21.92 -4.26 15.32
N ILE A 150 -22.15 -3.70 14.13
CA ILE A 150 -23.20 -2.70 13.91
C ILE A 150 -24.58 -3.31 14.13
N ALA A 151 -24.83 -4.50 13.55
CA ALA A 151 -26.12 -5.20 13.72
C ALA A 151 -26.39 -5.53 15.19
N ALA A 152 -25.40 -6.07 15.91
CA ALA A 152 -25.52 -6.35 17.34
C ALA A 152 -25.74 -5.08 18.18
N SER A 153 -25.11 -3.97 17.82
CA SER A 153 -25.32 -2.68 18.49
C SER A 153 -26.72 -2.12 18.24
N LYS A 154 -27.21 -2.21 17.00
CA LYS A 154 -28.56 -1.81 16.63
C LYS A 154 -29.62 -2.65 17.37
N ALA A 155 -29.42 -3.97 17.47
CA ALA A 155 -30.31 -4.87 18.22
C ALA A 155 -30.37 -4.50 19.72
N LYS A 156 -29.32 -3.89 20.27
CA LYS A 156 -29.29 -3.35 21.65
C LYS A 156 -29.85 -1.93 21.76
N GLY A 157 -30.41 -1.36 20.68
CA GLY A 157 -30.92 0.02 20.64
C GLY A 157 -29.86 1.11 20.74
N ILE A 158 -28.58 0.76 20.42
CA ILE A 158 -27.49 1.72 20.46
C ILE A 158 -27.42 2.49 19.13
N TRP A 159 -27.46 3.81 19.21
CA TRP A 159 -27.23 4.69 18.07
C TRP A 159 -25.76 4.64 17.63
N MET A 160 -25.55 4.27 16.38
CA MET A 160 -24.19 4.07 15.83
C MET A 160 -23.64 5.28 15.05
N GLY A 161 -24.36 6.41 15.09
CA GLY A 161 -23.98 7.62 14.33
C GLY A 161 -24.79 7.79 13.05
N GLY A 162 -24.53 8.87 12.34
CA GLY A 162 -25.27 9.34 11.16
C GLY A 162 -26.17 10.53 11.49
N ASN A 163 -26.99 10.96 10.51
CA ASN A 163 -27.96 12.02 10.73
C ASN A 163 -29.07 11.53 11.67
N VAL A 164 -29.33 12.30 12.71
CA VAL A 164 -30.42 12.00 13.64
C VAL A 164 -31.75 12.22 12.90
N PRO A 165 -32.69 11.25 12.92
CA PRO A 165 -34.00 11.44 12.31
C PRO A 165 -34.76 12.57 12.99
N LEU A 166 -35.55 13.33 12.21
CA LEU A 166 -36.44 14.37 12.75
C LEU A 166 -37.38 13.76 13.79
N GLY A 167 -37.61 14.45 14.91
CA GLY A 167 -38.40 13.97 16.04
C GLY A 167 -37.60 13.16 17.07
N PHE A 168 -36.29 13.03 16.91
CA PHE A 168 -35.45 12.33 17.87
C PHE A 168 -34.20 13.12 18.22
N ASP A 169 -33.74 12.95 19.46
CA ASP A 169 -32.42 13.38 19.96
C ASP A 169 -31.55 12.19 20.33
N VAL A 170 -30.24 12.40 20.37
CA VAL A 170 -29.30 11.38 20.85
C VAL A 170 -28.86 11.66 22.27
N LYS A 171 -29.19 10.75 23.18
CA LYS A 171 -28.75 10.81 24.57
C LYS A 171 -28.15 9.45 24.98
N GLU A 172 -26.96 9.46 25.52
CA GLU A 172 -26.25 8.25 25.97
C GLU A 172 -26.18 7.16 24.88
N ARG A 173 -25.97 7.57 23.63
CA ARG A 173 -25.92 6.69 22.46
C ARG A 173 -27.27 5.97 22.18
N LYS A 174 -28.37 6.52 22.59
CA LYS A 174 -29.72 6.05 22.26
C LYS A 174 -30.51 7.19 21.64
N LEU A 175 -31.43 6.84 20.76
CA LEU A 175 -32.43 7.77 20.24
C LEU A 175 -33.53 7.93 21.29
N ILE A 176 -33.82 9.17 21.69
CA ILE A 176 -34.96 9.56 22.55
C ILE A 176 -35.87 10.47 21.74
N VAL A 177 -37.17 10.41 22.02
CA VAL A 177 -38.14 11.26 21.33
C VAL A 177 -37.93 12.72 21.75
N ASN A 178 -37.87 13.61 20.75
CA ASN A 178 -37.89 15.06 20.94
C ASN A 178 -39.33 15.54 20.77
N ASP A 179 -40.02 15.79 21.89
CA ASP A 179 -41.44 16.15 21.91
C ASP A 179 -41.79 17.43 21.14
N ALA A 180 -40.83 18.33 20.97
CA ALA A 180 -41.02 19.57 20.20
C ALA A 180 -41.06 19.29 18.68
N GLU A 181 -40.16 18.44 18.19
CA GLU A 181 -40.08 18.06 16.79
C GLU A 181 -41.07 16.94 16.42
N ALA A 182 -41.34 16.01 17.32
CA ALA A 182 -42.26 14.89 17.10
C ALA A 182 -43.68 15.31 16.74
N LYS A 183 -44.07 16.54 17.08
CA LYS A 183 -45.39 17.12 16.68
C LYS A 183 -45.41 17.54 15.21
N THR A 184 -44.30 17.60 14.55
CA THR A 184 -44.15 18.02 13.14
C THR A 184 -44.02 16.81 12.21
N VAL A 185 -43.83 15.60 12.75
CA VAL A 185 -43.74 14.33 12.04
C VAL A 185 -45.08 13.60 12.13
#